data_1196904410449c8ae658b19b85bcdc3d
#
_entry.id   1196904410449c8ae658b19b85bcdc3d
#
_cell.length_a   1.000
_cell.length_b   1.000
_cell.length_c   1.000
_cell.angle_alpha   90.00
_cell.angle_beta   90.00
_cell.angle_gamma   90.00
#
_symmetry.space_group_name_H-M   'P 1'
#
loop_
_entity.id
_entity.type
_entity.pdbx_description
1 polymer ?
#
loop_
_entity_poly.entity_id
_entity_poly.type
_entity_poly.pdbx_seq_one_letter_code
_entity_poly.pdbx_strand_id
1 'polypeptide(L)' 'MTTLNLSNDALAAAAVNQVLADLVTSISGRGGVKCITTLNGTNAAPTGTGITNKATLVTAGWTVTTN' A
#
# COMPACT_ATOMS: atom_id res chain seq x y z
N MET A 1 2.59 1.61 -13.64
CA MET A 1 2.32 2.55 -12.54
C MET A 1 3.52 2.59 -11.61
N THR A 2 4.04 3.75 -11.32
CA THR A 2 5.17 3.95 -10.41
C THR A 2 4.80 4.82 -9.20
N THR A 3 3.63 5.44 -9.21
CA THR A 3 3.13 6.26 -8.12
C THR A 3 1.64 6.04 -7.96
N LEU A 4 1.20 5.79 -6.71
CA LEU A 4 -0.20 5.71 -6.34
C LEU A 4 -0.42 6.62 -5.14
N ASN A 5 -1.22 7.66 -5.30
CA ASN A 5 -1.51 8.59 -4.22
C ASN A 5 -3.01 8.55 -3.91
N LEU A 6 -3.36 7.97 -2.77
CA LEU A 6 -4.71 7.92 -2.23
C LEU A 6 -4.79 8.64 -0.88
N SER A 7 -3.87 9.56 -0.60
CA SER A 7 -3.88 10.31 0.65
C SER A 7 -5.16 11.14 0.77
N ASN A 8 -5.65 11.28 1.99
CA ASN A 8 -6.83 12.07 2.33
C ASN A 8 -8.14 11.64 1.64
N ASP A 9 -8.27 10.34 1.32
CA ASP A 9 -9.47 9.80 0.68
C ASP A 9 -10.48 9.23 1.68
N ALA A 10 -10.26 9.41 2.98
CA ALA A 10 -11.12 8.93 4.06
C ALA A 10 -11.42 7.42 3.98
N LEU A 11 -10.44 6.63 3.55
CA LEU A 11 -10.58 5.19 3.42
C LEU A 11 -10.65 4.52 4.79
N ALA A 12 -11.57 3.58 4.97
CA ALA A 12 -11.62 2.73 6.16
C ALA A 12 -10.45 1.73 6.14
N ALA A 13 -10.13 1.16 7.32
CA ALA A 13 -9.03 0.20 7.43
C ALA A 13 -9.17 -0.97 6.46
N ALA A 14 -10.39 -1.50 6.26
CA ALA A 14 -10.63 -2.59 5.32
C ALA A 14 -10.25 -2.21 3.89
N ALA A 15 -10.53 -0.97 3.47
CA ALA A 15 -10.17 -0.50 2.14
C ALA A 15 -8.65 -0.32 2.01
N VAL A 16 -8.00 0.25 3.02
CA VAL A 16 -6.54 0.41 3.07
C VAL A 16 -5.86 -0.97 2.99
N ASN A 17 -6.34 -1.93 3.78
CA ASN A 17 -5.81 -3.29 3.77
C ASN A 17 -5.97 -3.94 2.39
N GLN A 18 -7.10 -3.72 1.72
CA GLN A 18 -7.35 -4.29 0.39
C GLN A 18 -6.41 -3.70 -0.66
N VAL A 19 -6.17 -2.39 -0.62
CA VAL A 19 -5.20 -1.74 -1.52
C VAL A 19 -3.83 -2.36 -1.35
N LEU A 20 -3.38 -2.53 -0.11
CA LEU A 20 -2.07 -3.12 0.17
C LEU A 20 -1.98 -4.57 -0.32
N ALA A 21 -3.05 -5.36 -0.14
CA ALA A 21 -3.10 -6.74 -0.65
C ALA A 21 -3.03 -6.78 -2.18
N ASP A 22 -3.75 -5.91 -2.86
CA ASP A 22 -3.75 -5.83 -4.33
C ASP A 22 -2.36 -5.45 -4.85
N LEU A 23 -1.67 -4.53 -4.18
CA LEU A 23 -0.33 -4.13 -4.55
C LEU A 23 0.68 -5.28 -4.37
N VAL A 24 0.58 -6.04 -3.28
CA VAL A 24 1.43 -7.23 -3.07
C VAL A 24 1.20 -8.24 -4.20
N THR A 25 -0.05 -8.50 -4.57
CA THR A 25 -0.38 -9.40 -5.68
C THR A 25 0.23 -8.90 -7.00
N SER A 26 0.35 -7.60 -7.19
CA SER A 26 0.89 -7.03 -8.42
C SER A 26 2.41 -7.15 -8.56
N ILE A 27 3.14 -7.43 -7.49
CA ILE A 27 4.62 -7.38 -7.50
C ILE A 27 5.21 -8.26 -8.59
N SER A 28 4.72 -9.50 -8.71
CA SER A 28 5.28 -10.46 -9.66
C SER A 28 5.09 -10.06 -11.12
N GLY A 29 4.08 -9.26 -11.42
CA GLY A 29 3.80 -8.79 -12.78
C GLY A 29 4.51 -7.50 -13.17
N ARG A 30 5.29 -6.92 -12.28
CA ARG A 30 5.88 -5.58 -12.49
C ARG A 30 7.33 -5.62 -13.01
N GLY A 31 7.95 -6.80 -13.13
CA GLY A 31 9.31 -6.90 -13.64
C GLY A 31 10.35 -6.14 -12.84
N GLY A 32 10.17 -6.04 -11.53
CA GLY A 32 11.07 -5.30 -10.63
C GLY A 32 10.79 -3.80 -10.52
N VAL A 33 9.77 -3.28 -11.20
CA VAL A 33 9.38 -1.88 -11.07
C VAL A 33 8.76 -1.65 -9.69
N LYS A 34 9.28 -0.66 -8.97
CA LYS A 34 8.83 -0.31 -7.62
C LYS A 34 7.88 0.89 -7.67
N CYS A 35 6.96 0.96 -6.71
CA CYS A 35 5.96 2.01 -6.66
C CYS A 35 6.10 2.84 -5.38
N ILE A 36 5.82 4.13 -5.48
CA ILE A 36 5.65 5.00 -4.32
C ILE A 36 4.15 5.07 -4.04
N THR A 37 3.74 4.60 -2.86
CA THR A 37 2.33 4.52 -2.47
C THR A 37 2.08 5.38 -1.25
N THR A 38 1.10 6.26 -1.32
CA THR A 38 0.74 7.17 -0.23
C THR A 38 -0.72 6.92 0.18
N LEU A 39 -0.90 6.51 1.44
CA LEU A 39 -2.20 6.13 2.03
C LEU A 39 -2.41 6.81 3.39
N ASN A 40 -1.85 7.98 3.60
CA ASN A 40 -1.92 8.70 4.87
C ASN A 40 -3.04 9.75 4.90
N GLY A 41 -2.94 10.71 5.81
CA GLY A 41 -3.90 11.80 5.93
C GLY A 41 -5.20 11.35 6.62
N THR A 42 -6.34 11.46 5.95
CA THR A 42 -7.65 11.08 6.51
C THR A 42 -7.94 9.58 6.43
N ASN A 43 -7.07 8.78 5.81
CA ASN A 43 -7.25 7.34 5.71
C ASN A 43 -6.99 6.67 7.06
N ALA A 44 -7.69 5.57 7.33
CA ALA A 44 -7.39 4.75 8.49
C ALA A 44 -6.02 4.08 8.35
N ALA A 45 -5.37 3.80 9.49
CA ALA A 45 -4.14 3.01 9.49
C ALA A 45 -4.43 1.56 9.07
N PRO A 46 -3.47 0.88 8.41
CA PRO A 46 -3.65 -0.54 8.11
C PRO A 46 -3.71 -1.38 9.38
N THR A 47 -4.43 -2.50 9.32
CA THR A 47 -4.59 -3.45 10.43
C THR A 47 -4.39 -4.88 9.93
N GLY A 48 -4.11 -5.80 10.84
CA GLY A 48 -4.02 -7.24 10.53
C GLY A 48 -3.12 -7.55 9.34
N THR A 49 -3.67 -8.17 8.31
CA THR A 49 -2.92 -8.52 7.08
C THR A 49 -2.44 -7.29 6.31
N GLY A 50 -3.07 -6.14 6.49
CA GLY A 50 -2.60 -4.89 5.87
C GLY A 50 -1.23 -4.49 6.39
N ILE A 51 -0.97 -4.67 7.68
CA ILE A 51 0.36 -4.41 8.27
C ILE A 51 1.40 -5.34 7.65
N THR A 52 1.08 -6.62 7.54
CA THR A 52 1.97 -7.61 6.93
C THR A 52 2.23 -7.30 5.46
N ASN A 53 1.21 -6.93 4.72
CA ASN A 53 1.33 -6.59 3.29
C ASN A 53 2.15 -5.32 3.08
N LYS A 54 1.99 -4.32 3.95
CA LYS A 54 2.85 -3.12 3.92
C LYS A 54 4.32 -3.51 4.10
N ALA A 55 4.61 -4.35 5.09
CA ALA A 55 5.98 -4.82 5.34
C ALA A 55 6.55 -5.57 4.13
N THR A 56 5.74 -6.39 3.47
CA THR A 56 6.14 -7.11 2.24
C THR A 56 6.51 -6.13 1.13
N LEU A 57 5.72 -5.08 0.92
CA LEU A 57 6.00 -4.07 -0.09
C LEU A 57 7.30 -3.31 0.22
N VAL A 58 7.51 -2.91 1.46
CA VAL A 58 8.73 -2.21 1.89
C VAL A 58 9.95 -3.10 1.68
N THR A 59 9.84 -4.38 2.04
CA THR A 59 10.93 -5.36 1.82
C THR A 59 11.24 -5.52 0.32
N ALA A 60 10.25 -5.40 -0.54
CA ALA A 60 10.44 -5.44 -1.99
C ALA A 60 11.03 -4.14 -2.55
N GLY A 61 11.28 -3.15 -1.72
CA GLY A 61 11.90 -1.88 -2.10
C GLY A 61 10.91 -0.77 -2.43
N TRP A 62 9.61 -0.98 -2.19
CA TRP A 62 8.60 0.06 -2.39
C TRP A 62 8.64 1.09 -1.27
N THR A 63 8.26 2.32 -1.58
CA THR A 63 8.02 3.35 -0.56
C THR A 63 6.53 3.39 -0.26
N VAL A 64 6.14 3.04 0.97
CA VAL A 64 4.74 2.98 1.38
C VAL A 64 4.54 3.86 2.61
N THR A 65 3.71 4.88 2.48
CA THR A 65 3.39 5.80 3.56
C THR A 65 1.93 5.58 3.99
N THR A 66 1.73 5.26 5.26
CA THR A 66 0.40 5.08 5.86
C THR A 66 0.33 5.83 7.20
N ASN A 67 -0.86 5.95 7.73
CA ASN A 67 -1.02 6.37 9.13
C ASN A 67 -0.65 5.26 10.10
#